data_41c334643ffa3d74ff73494d15694777
#
_entry.id   41c334643ffa3d74ff73494d15694777
#
_cell.length_a   1.000
_cell.length_b   1.000
_cell.length_c   1.000
_cell.angle_alpha   90.00
_cell.angle_beta   90.00
_cell.angle_gamma   90.00
#
_symmetry.space_group_name_H-M   'P 1'
#
loop_
_entity.id
_entity.type
_entity.pdbx_description
1 polymer ?
#
loop_
_entity_poly.entity_id
_entity_poly.type
_entity_poly.pdbx_seq_one_letter_code
_entity_poly.pdbx_strand_id
1 'polypeptide(L)'
;MKLLEIKKQTDNKYLNMYELKLENKKGNLKRYFVASRRDEKDLACKTKDHNRADGVMIIPITNDKEIILLKQFRPAINDYIYELPAGLIDPGETMEEAAKRELFEETGLKASSYEVFLDASYTSVGMTDETTAIVKMDVYGEISTKNLEENEEIEVIKLKIKDAKEFAHSHNVSIKGGIILNLIGNGI
;
A
#
# COMPACT_ATOMS: atom_id res chain seq x y z
N MET A 1 7.47 2.00 -27.20
CA MET A 1 6.88 3.33 -27.01
C MET A 1 7.96 4.29 -26.55
N LYS A 2 7.98 5.51 -27.09
CA LYS A 2 8.91 6.59 -26.70
C LYS A 2 8.10 7.65 -25.96
N LEU A 3 8.53 8.04 -24.76
CA LEU A 3 7.98 9.17 -24.04
C LEU A 3 8.52 10.46 -24.66
N LEU A 4 7.62 11.35 -25.09
CA LEU A 4 7.96 12.62 -25.76
C LEU A 4 7.82 13.81 -24.81
N GLU A 5 6.74 13.82 -24.01
CA GLU A 5 6.37 14.96 -23.18
C GLU A 5 5.59 14.48 -21.95
N ILE A 6 5.76 15.17 -20.84
CA ILE A 6 4.97 15.02 -19.62
C ILE A 6 4.31 16.36 -19.34
N LYS A 7 3.02 16.35 -19.01
CA LYS A 7 2.29 17.56 -18.64
C LYS A 7 1.48 17.34 -17.38
N LYS A 8 1.79 18.08 -16.31
CA LYS A 8 0.97 18.09 -15.08
C LYS A 8 -0.41 18.68 -15.41
N GLN A 9 -1.48 17.98 -15.05
CA GLN A 9 -2.86 18.37 -15.35
C GLN A 9 -3.58 18.98 -14.16
N THR A 10 -3.17 18.64 -12.93
CA THR A 10 -3.75 19.14 -11.68
C THR A 10 -2.67 19.68 -10.78
N ASP A 11 -3.04 20.46 -9.77
CA ASP A 11 -2.13 21.01 -8.76
C ASP A 11 -2.70 20.78 -7.36
N ASN A 12 -2.82 19.51 -6.98
CA ASN A 12 -3.26 19.07 -5.66
C ASN A 12 -2.04 18.79 -4.76
N LYS A 13 -2.24 18.95 -3.46
CA LYS A 13 -1.18 18.75 -2.47
C LYS A 13 -0.63 17.32 -2.44
N TYR A 14 -1.51 16.31 -2.57
CA TYR A 14 -1.15 14.91 -2.29
C TYR A 14 -1.14 14.00 -3.51
N LEU A 15 -1.92 14.29 -4.54
CA LEU A 15 -2.08 13.43 -5.72
C LEU A 15 -2.35 14.27 -6.94
N ASN A 16 -1.52 14.09 -7.98
CA ASN A 16 -1.67 14.82 -9.23
C ASN A 16 -1.87 13.89 -10.41
N MET A 17 -2.61 14.38 -11.40
CA MET A 17 -2.76 13.74 -12.70
C MET A 17 -1.70 14.29 -13.66
N TYR A 18 -1.02 13.38 -14.36
CA TYR A 18 -0.07 13.70 -15.42
C TYR A 18 -0.53 13.11 -16.75
N GLU A 19 -0.43 13.90 -17.82
CA GLU A 19 -0.59 13.43 -19.19
C GLU A 19 0.78 13.10 -19.77
N LEU A 20 0.93 11.88 -20.26
CA LEU A 20 2.11 11.40 -20.97
C LEU A 20 1.81 11.37 -22.48
N LYS A 21 2.59 12.09 -23.27
CA LYS A 21 2.56 12.01 -24.73
C LYS A 21 3.58 10.98 -25.19
N LEU A 22 3.11 9.97 -25.84
CA LEU A 22 3.89 8.80 -26.26
C LEU A 22 3.86 8.66 -27.78
N GLU A 23 4.94 8.15 -28.35
CA GLU A 23 5.03 7.73 -29.75
C GLU A 23 5.22 6.20 -29.83
N ASN A 24 4.42 5.53 -30.64
CA ASN A 24 4.58 4.10 -30.87
C ASN A 24 5.64 3.80 -31.95
N LYS A 25 5.95 2.53 -32.20
CA LYS A 25 6.94 2.10 -33.20
C LYS A 25 6.57 2.47 -34.65
N LYS A 26 5.31 2.86 -34.93
CA LYS A 26 4.82 3.28 -36.25
C LYS A 26 4.76 4.80 -36.40
N GLY A 27 5.25 5.57 -35.40
CA GLY A 27 5.21 7.04 -35.37
C GLY A 27 3.86 7.62 -34.92
N ASN A 28 2.89 6.80 -34.55
CA ASN A 28 1.59 7.31 -34.07
C ASN A 28 1.67 7.81 -32.64
N LEU A 29 1.03 8.93 -32.38
CA LEU A 29 0.96 9.54 -31.06
C LEU A 29 -0.15 8.89 -30.20
N LYS A 30 0.14 8.74 -28.91
CA LYS A 30 -0.80 8.28 -27.90
C LYS A 30 -0.71 9.19 -26.67
N ARG A 31 -1.85 9.56 -26.11
CA ARG A 31 -1.94 10.19 -24.77
C ARG A 31 -2.24 9.11 -23.75
N TYR A 32 -1.59 9.22 -22.57
CA TYR A 32 -1.83 8.34 -21.44
C TYR A 32 -1.87 9.16 -20.15
N PHE A 33 -2.74 8.82 -19.23
CA PHE A 33 -2.91 9.56 -17.99
C PHE A 33 -2.46 8.70 -16.81
N VAL A 34 -1.69 9.31 -15.89
CA VAL A 34 -1.14 8.67 -14.71
C VAL A 34 -1.46 9.54 -13.50
N ALA A 35 -2.02 8.93 -12.45
CA ALA A 35 -2.10 9.54 -11.14
C ALA A 35 -0.79 9.29 -10.38
N SER A 36 -0.20 10.32 -9.76
CA SER A 36 1.03 10.16 -9.00
C SER A 36 1.09 11.10 -7.81
N ARG A 37 1.70 10.61 -6.71
CA ARG A 37 2.08 11.43 -5.54
C ARG A 37 3.43 12.11 -5.74
N ARG A 38 4.20 11.66 -6.74
CA ARG A 38 5.54 12.14 -7.04
C ARG A 38 5.49 13.44 -7.84
N ASP A 39 6.51 14.27 -7.67
CA ASP A 39 6.75 15.39 -8.57
C ASP A 39 7.13 14.90 -9.98
N GLU A 40 6.93 15.74 -11.00
CA GLU A 40 7.22 15.39 -12.41
C GLU A 40 8.63 14.84 -12.61
N LYS A 41 9.63 15.40 -11.91
CA LYS A 41 11.04 14.98 -12.01
C LYS A 41 11.28 13.55 -11.50
N ASP A 42 10.43 13.09 -10.56
CA ASP A 42 10.55 11.83 -9.82
C ASP A 42 9.59 10.73 -10.33
N LEU A 43 8.76 11.03 -11.34
CA LEU A 43 7.86 10.04 -11.94
C LEU A 43 8.63 8.81 -12.43
N ALA A 44 8.12 7.61 -12.16
CA ALA A 44 8.76 6.36 -12.55
C ALA A 44 9.00 6.24 -14.06
N CYS A 45 8.10 6.80 -14.86
CA CYS A 45 8.27 6.84 -16.34
C CYS A 45 9.49 7.66 -16.78
N LYS A 46 9.98 8.59 -15.95
CA LYS A 46 11.14 9.46 -16.20
C LYS A 46 12.42 8.91 -15.58
N THR A 47 12.38 8.57 -14.30
CA THR A 47 13.54 8.10 -13.53
C THR A 47 13.95 6.68 -13.85
N LYS A 48 12.99 5.81 -14.17
CA LYS A 48 13.16 4.35 -14.28
C LYS A 48 13.65 3.69 -12.99
N ASP A 49 13.49 4.37 -11.88
CA ASP A 49 13.76 3.79 -10.57
C ASP A 49 12.56 2.92 -10.16
N HIS A 50 12.74 1.62 -10.23
CA HIS A 50 11.75 0.60 -9.88
C HIS A 50 11.94 0.06 -8.46
N ASN A 51 12.99 0.49 -7.75
CA ASN A 51 13.33 0.00 -6.42
C ASN A 51 12.83 0.93 -5.30
N ARG A 52 12.37 2.13 -5.65
CA ARG A 52 11.81 3.07 -4.68
C ARG A 52 10.45 2.57 -4.21
N ALA A 53 10.28 2.33 -2.92
CA ALA A 53 8.98 2.15 -2.28
C ALA A 53 8.41 3.51 -1.87
N ASP A 54 7.17 3.82 -2.29
CA ASP A 54 6.44 5.01 -1.82
C ASP A 54 5.71 4.73 -0.51
N GLY A 55 5.40 3.47 -0.26
CA GLY A 55 4.74 3.01 0.95
C GLY A 55 5.15 1.60 1.35
N VAL A 56 4.73 1.22 2.54
CA VAL A 56 4.95 -0.12 3.10
C VAL A 56 3.63 -0.70 3.60
N MET A 57 3.39 -1.98 3.31
CA MET A 57 2.27 -2.76 3.85
C MET A 57 2.83 -3.84 4.78
N ILE A 58 2.15 -4.06 5.89
CA ILE A 58 2.62 -4.93 6.96
C ILE A 58 1.74 -6.18 7.01
N ILE A 59 2.35 -7.36 7.17
CA ILE A 59 1.70 -8.63 7.51
C ILE A 59 1.97 -8.86 9.00
N PRO A 60 1.11 -8.38 9.91
CA PRO A 60 1.35 -8.46 11.34
C PRO A 60 0.76 -9.76 11.89
N ILE A 61 1.63 -10.61 12.43
CA ILE A 61 1.26 -11.92 12.99
C ILE A 61 1.49 -11.93 14.49
N THR A 62 0.47 -12.31 15.26
CA THR A 62 0.56 -12.48 16.70
C THR A 62 1.11 -13.85 17.07
N ASN A 63 1.57 -14.01 18.34
CA ASN A 63 2.00 -15.30 18.89
C ASN A 63 0.88 -16.35 18.85
N ASP A 64 -0.39 -15.92 18.90
CA ASP A 64 -1.57 -16.79 18.88
C ASP A 64 -2.00 -17.21 17.47
N LYS A 65 -1.13 -16.99 16.47
CA LYS A 65 -1.41 -17.29 15.05
C LYS A 65 -2.63 -16.53 14.53
N GLU A 66 -2.73 -15.27 14.86
CA GLU A 66 -3.71 -14.34 14.32
C GLU A 66 -3.00 -13.33 13.43
N ILE A 67 -3.64 -12.96 12.33
CA ILE A 67 -3.24 -11.81 11.52
C ILE A 67 -4.08 -10.59 11.93
N ILE A 68 -3.44 -9.43 12.00
CA ILE A 68 -4.12 -8.17 12.29
C ILE A 68 -4.54 -7.52 10.97
N LEU A 69 -5.80 -7.17 10.88
CA LEU A 69 -6.40 -6.44 9.78
C LEU A 69 -6.99 -5.13 10.27
N LEU A 70 -7.17 -4.22 9.36
CA LEU A 70 -7.90 -2.98 9.55
C LEU A 70 -9.20 -3.03 8.76
N LYS A 71 -10.32 -2.69 9.41
CA LYS A 71 -11.55 -2.31 8.72
C LYS A 71 -11.54 -0.79 8.65
N GLN A 72 -11.26 -0.25 7.48
CA GLN A 72 -11.01 1.16 7.25
C GLN A 72 -12.04 1.76 6.29
N PHE A 73 -12.55 2.96 6.61
CA PHE A 73 -13.37 3.73 5.68
C PHE A 73 -12.50 4.29 4.55
N ARG A 74 -12.87 4.00 3.31
CA ARG A 74 -12.17 4.53 2.13
C ARG A 74 -13.11 5.45 1.32
N PRO A 75 -12.84 6.77 1.29
CA PRO A 75 -13.67 7.73 0.57
C PRO A 75 -13.88 7.40 -0.92
N ALA A 76 -12.91 6.75 -1.56
CA ALA A 76 -12.98 6.38 -2.97
C ALA A 76 -14.13 5.42 -3.29
N ILE A 77 -14.56 4.60 -2.33
CA ILE A 77 -15.71 3.69 -2.46
C ILE A 77 -16.88 4.11 -1.57
N ASN A 78 -16.69 5.15 -0.74
CA ASN A 78 -17.65 5.64 0.26
C ASN A 78 -18.18 4.52 1.17
N ASP A 79 -17.29 3.60 1.58
CA ASP A 79 -17.61 2.42 2.38
C ASP A 79 -16.36 1.88 3.08
N TYR A 80 -16.55 0.88 3.95
CA TYR A 80 -15.48 0.18 4.64
C TYR A 80 -14.93 -0.96 3.81
N ILE A 81 -13.62 -1.14 3.91
CA ILE A 81 -12.87 -2.25 3.30
C ILE A 81 -11.92 -2.84 4.33
N TYR A 82 -11.63 -4.13 4.21
CA TYR A 82 -10.61 -4.79 5.03
C TYR A 82 -9.26 -4.75 4.33
N GLU A 83 -8.26 -4.26 5.04
CA GLU A 83 -6.89 -4.09 4.54
C GLU A 83 -5.87 -4.56 5.57
N LEU A 84 -4.64 -4.73 5.16
CA LEU A 84 -3.50 -4.86 6.04
C LEU A 84 -3.00 -3.46 6.43
N PRO A 85 -2.44 -3.27 7.64
CA PRO A 85 -1.82 -2.02 8.03
C PRO A 85 -0.80 -1.55 6.98
N ALA A 86 -0.86 -0.29 6.61
CA ALA A 86 -0.02 0.25 5.55
C ALA A 86 0.01 1.78 5.56
N GLY A 87 1.16 2.35 5.24
CA GLY A 87 1.25 3.80 5.05
C GLY A 87 2.41 4.21 4.16
N LEU A 88 2.57 5.51 4.00
CA LEU A 88 3.62 6.10 3.19
C LEU A 88 4.94 6.13 3.96
N ILE A 89 6.04 6.03 3.23
CA ILE A 89 7.39 6.21 3.78
C ILE A 89 7.71 7.69 3.72
N ASP A 90 7.93 8.30 4.87
CA ASP A 90 8.24 9.73 4.96
C ASP A 90 9.66 10.06 4.45
N PRO A 91 9.90 11.31 4.00
CA PRO A 91 11.23 11.72 3.56
C PRO A 91 12.29 11.52 4.65
N GLY A 92 13.29 10.67 4.36
CA GLY A 92 14.39 10.35 5.27
C GLY A 92 14.13 9.17 6.21
N GLU A 93 12.92 8.60 6.17
CA GLU A 93 12.56 7.40 6.92
C GLU A 93 12.98 6.15 6.14
N THR A 94 13.46 5.13 6.84
CA THR A 94 13.67 3.81 6.26
C THR A 94 12.34 3.04 6.18
N MET A 95 12.26 2.05 5.32
CA MET A 95 11.08 1.19 5.19
C MET A 95 10.72 0.47 6.52
N GLU A 96 11.73 0.09 7.31
CA GLU A 96 11.52 -0.54 8.62
C GLU A 96 10.94 0.44 9.64
N GLU A 97 11.44 1.68 9.67
CA GLU A 97 10.93 2.74 10.55
C GLU A 97 9.48 3.07 10.20
N ALA A 98 9.18 3.29 8.91
CA ALA A 98 7.83 3.52 8.43
C ALA A 98 6.87 2.40 8.83
N ALA A 99 7.26 1.15 8.59
CA ALA A 99 6.43 0.00 8.94
C ALA A 99 6.15 -0.10 10.46
N LYS A 100 7.15 0.18 11.30
CA LYS A 100 6.96 0.17 12.76
C LYS A 100 6.09 1.33 13.24
N ARG A 101 6.24 2.51 12.64
CA ARG A 101 5.43 3.69 12.94
C ARG A 101 3.97 3.45 12.57
N GLU A 102 3.69 3.05 11.33
CA GLU A 102 2.34 2.78 10.84
C GLU A 102 1.65 1.67 11.65
N LEU A 103 2.35 0.56 11.92
CA LEU A 103 1.84 -0.50 12.79
C LEU A 103 1.39 0.05 14.15
N PHE A 104 2.20 0.91 14.76
CA PHE A 104 1.89 1.46 16.07
C PHE A 104 0.76 2.50 16.01
N GLU A 105 0.75 3.38 15.02
CA GLU A 105 -0.27 4.41 14.85
C GLU A 105 -1.65 3.79 14.61
N GLU A 106 -1.74 2.85 13.69
CA GLU A 106 -3.02 2.23 13.28
C GLU A 106 -3.52 1.16 14.27
N THR A 107 -2.63 0.49 15.00
CA THR A 107 -3.02 -0.68 15.82
C THR A 107 -2.62 -0.61 17.29
N GLY A 108 -1.68 0.25 17.67
CA GLY A 108 -1.06 0.29 19.00
C GLY A 108 -0.05 -0.83 19.25
N LEU A 109 0.11 -1.77 18.33
CA LEU A 109 1.01 -2.90 18.46
C LEU A 109 2.47 -2.53 18.16
N LYS A 110 3.39 -3.35 18.66
CA LYS A 110 4.83 -3.23 18.43
C LYS A 110 5.35 -4.47 17.71
N ALA A 111 6.35 -4.30 16.87
CA ALA A 111 7.03 -5.39 16.19
C ALA A 111 8.18 -5.98 17.03
N SER A 112 8.29 -7.30 17.08
CA SER A 112 9.45 -8.03 17.62
C SER A 112 10.35 -8.61 16.54
N SER A 113 9.88 -8.68 15.29
CA SER A 113 10.65 -9.08 14.11
C SER A 113 10.34 -8.18 12.93
N TYR A 114 11.21 -8.22 11.92
CA TYR A 114 11.03 -7.52 10.65
C TYR A 114 11.65 -8.39 9.53
N GLU A 115 10.85 -8.67 8.51
CA GLU A 115 11.27 -9.43 7.33
C GLU A 115 10.65 -8.79 6.09
N VAL A 116 11.46 -8.52 5.06
CA VAL A 116 10.94 -8.07 3.76
C VAL A 116 10.34 -9.28 3.05
N PHE A 117 9.02 -9.25 2.86
CA PHE A 117 8.28 -10.30 2.15
C PHE A 117 8.24 -10.04 0.63
N LEU A 118 8.12 -8.79 0.23
CA LEU A 118 8.15 -8.36 -1.17
C LEU A 118 8.75 -6.97 -1.26
N ASP A 119 9.78 -6.81 -2.10
CA ASP A 119 10.36 -5.51 -2.41
C ASP A 119 9.37 -4.59 -3.12
N ALA A 120 9.75 -3.32 -3.30
CA ALA A 120 8.95 -2.30 -3.95
C ALA A 120 8.32 -2.82 -5.25
N SER A 121 6.99 -2.85 -5.27
CA SER A 121 6.22 -3.37 -6.39
C SER A 121 5.06 -2.43 -6.71
N TYR A 122 4.73 -2.29 -7.99
CA TYR A 122 3.66 -1.39 -8.42
C TYR A 122 2.29 -1.85 -7.92
N THR A 123 1.52 -0.92 -7.38
CA THR A 123 0.19 -1.21 -6.83
C THR A 123 -0.87 -1.36 -7.92
N SER A 124 -0.87 -0.46 -8.90
CA SER A 124 -1.82 -0.46 -10.02
C SER A 124 -1.22 0.26 -11.23
N VAL A 125 -0.21 -0.36 -11.88
CA VAL A 125 0.63 0.26 -12.92
C VAL A 125 -0.14 0.74 -14.16
N GLY A 126 -1.38 0.31 -14.34
CA GLY A 126 -2.28 0.83 -15.37
C GLY A 126 -2.85 2.23 -15.06
N MET A 127 -2.74 2.71 -13.82
CA MET A 127 -3.34 3.97 -13.37
C MET A 127 -2.35 4.88 -12.65
N THR A 128 -1.40 4.31 -11.91
CA THR A 128 -0.46 5.02 -11.05
C THR A 128 0.93 4.42 -11.15
N ASP A 129 1.95 5.21 -10.82
CA ASP A 129 3.32 4.76 -10.65
C ASP A 129 3.68 4.51 -9.17
N GLU A 130 2.68 4.48 -8.30
CA GLU A 130 2.84 4.16 -6.89
C GLU A 130 3.37 2.75 -6.68
N THR A 131 4.34 2.62 -5.80
CA THR A 131 4.95 1.35 -5.39
C THR A 131 4.79 1.13 -3.89
N THR A 132 4.59 -0.13 -3.50
CA THR A 132 4.50 -0.54 -2.10
C THR A 132 5.39 -1.76 -1.88
N ALA A 133 6.19 -1.74 -0.82
CA ALA A 133 6.86 -2.93 -0.31
C ALA A 133 5.94 -3.66 0.68
N ILE A 134 6.15 -4.96 0.86
CA ILE A 134 5.41 -5.76 1.84
C ILE A 134 6.40 -6.34 2.83
N VAL A 135 6.12 -6.16 4.12
CA VAL A 135 6.95 -6.68 5.20
C VAL A 135 6.13 -7.57 6.12
N LYS A 136 6.75 -8.60 6.68
CA LYS A 136 6.15 -9.45 7.69
C LYS A 136 6.74 -9.10 9.05
N MET A 137 5.90 -9.03 10.07
CA MET A 137 6.28 -8.70 11.43
C MET A 137 5.57 -9.61 12.42
N ASP A 138 6.32 -10.19 13.36
CA ASP A 138 5.73 -10.73 14.58
C ASP A 138 5.41 -9.56 15.50
N VAL A 139 4.17 -9.54 16.01
CA VAL A 139 3.67 -8.37 16.75
C VAL A 139 3.18 -8.75 18.15
N TYR A 140 3.28 -7.78 19.05
CA TYR A 140 2.86 -7.90 20.46
C TYR A 140 2.33 -6.58 21.01
N GLY A 141 1.66 -6.64 22.15
CA GLY A 141 1.11 -5.46 22.83
C GLY A 141 -0.42 -5.49 22.89
N GLU A 142 -0.98 -4.36 23.29
CA GLU A 142 -2.41 -4.16 23.37
C GLU A 142 -2.90 -3.33 22.19
N ILE A 143 -4.01 -3.74 21.57
CA ILE A 143 -4.64 -2.98 20.49
C ILE A 143 -5.12 -1.63 21.02
N SER A 144 -4.77 -0.58 20.32
CA SER A 144 -5.17 0.78 20.63
C SER A 144 -5.26 1.62 19.35
N THR A 145 -6.35 2.36 19.21
CA THR A 145 -6.59 3.31 18.12
C THR A 145 -6.38 4.76 18.54
N LYS A 146 -5.73 4.99 19.71
CA LYS A 146 -5.54 6.35 20.26
C LYS A 146 -4.55 7.21 19.48
N ASN A 147 -3.75 6.58 18.63
CA ASN A 147 -2.70 7.24 17.85
C ASN A 147 -3.11 7.48 16.38
N LEU A 148 -4.35 7.14 16.00
CA LEU A 148 -4.89 7.42 14.68
C LEU A 148 -4.87 8.91 14.37
N GLU A 149 -4.66 9.25 13.10
CA GLU A 149 -4.84 10.61 12.62
C GLU A 149 -6.33 11.04 12.73
N GLU A 150 -6.58 12.35 12.84
CA GLU A 150 -7.92 12.92 13.04
C GLU A 150 -8.95 12.48 11.97
N ASN A 151 -8.47 12.20 10.76
CA ASN A 151 -9.31 11.84 9.62
C ASN A 151 -9.31 10.33 9.31
N GLU A 152 -8.74 9.51 10.18
CA GLU A 152 -8.74 8.06 10.02
C GLU A 152 -9.87 7.42 10.80
N GLU A 153 -10.65 6.59 10.11
CA GLU A 153 -11.72 5.80 10.69
C GLU A 153 -11.38 4.32 10.52
N ILE A 154 -10.75 3.75 11.57
CA ILE A 154 -10.18 2.40 11.58
C ILE A 154 -10.68 1.60 12.76
N GLU A 155 -11.10 0.36 12.50
CA GLU A 155 -11.35 -0.70 13.49
C GLU A 155 -10.31 -1.81 13.29
N VAL A 156 -9.61 -2.19 14.36
CA VAL A 156 -8.57 -3.24 14.32
C VAL A 156 -9.21 -4.62 14.54
N ILE A 157 -8.97 -5.53 13.61
CA ILE A 157 -9.55 -6.88 13.60
C ILE A 157 -8.45 -7.92 13.81
N LYS A 158 -8.67 -8.85 14.74
CA LYS A 158 -7.87 -10.08 14.90
C LYS A 158 -8.53 -11.21 14.14
N LEU A 159 -7.84 -11.80 13.20
CA LEU A 159 -8.33 -12.91 12.40
C LEU A 159 -7.40 -14.12 12.57
N LYS A 160 -7.94 -15.27 12.93
CA LYS A 160 -7.14 -16.51 12.98
C LYS A 160 -6.68 -16.88 11.58
N ILE A 161 -5.40 -17.23 11.44
CA ILE A 161 -4.80 -17.60 10.13
C ILE A 161 -5.60 -18.69 9.42
N LYS A 162 -6.12 -19.69 10.16
CA LYS A 162 -6.93 -20.76 9.58
C LYS A 162 -8.22 -20.27 8.88
N ASP A 163 -8.74 -19.12 9.29
CA ASP A 163 -10.00 -18.55 8.78
C ASP A 163 -9.72 -17.47 7.70
N ALA A 164 -8.44 -17.17 7.43
CA ALA A 164 -8.03 -16.05 6.56
C ALA A 164 -8.53 -16.22 5.11
N LYS A 165 -8.47 -17.43 4.57
CA LYS A 165 -8.93 -17.71 3.21
C LYS A 165 -10.44 -17.50 3.07
N GLU A 166 -11.24 -18.02 3.99
CA GLU A 166 -12.69 -17.86 3.98
C GLU A 166 -13.06 -16.38 4.14
N PHE A 167 -12.38 -15.68 5.03
CA PHE A 167 -12.57 -14.26 5.25
C PHE A 167 -12.33 -13.44 3.96
N ALA A 168 -11.25 -13.73 3.23
CA ALA A 168 -10.93 -13.05 1.99
C ALA A 168 -12.00 -13.22 0.89
N HIS A 169 -12.76 -14.32 0.92
CA HIS A 169 -13.83 -14.60 -0.06
C HIS A 169 -15.21 -14.11 0.39
N SER A 170 -15.41 -13.84 1.67
CA SER A 170 -16.70 -13.45 2.23
C SER A 170 -16.83 -11.96 2.56
N HIS A 171 -15.73 -11.20 2.47
CA HIS A 171 -15.69 -9.77 2.83
C HIS A 171 -15.09 -8.93 1.69
N ASN A 172 -15.38 -7.62 1.72
CA ASN A 172 -14.73 -6.66 0.83
C ASN A 172 -13.29 -6.43 1.31
N VAL A 173 -12.32 -7.00 0.63
CA VAL A 173 -10.89 -6.86 0.95
C VAL A 173 -10.16 -6.16 -0.18
N SER A 174 -9.10 -5.43 0.14
CA SER A 174 -8.19 -4.91 -0.90
C SER A 174 -7.49 -6.08 -1.62
N ILE A 175 -7.12 -5.89 -2.89
CA ILE A 175 -6.49 -6.97 -3.68
C ILE A 175 -5.20 -7.48 -3.02
N LYS A 176 -4.38 -6.59 -2.47
CA LYS A 176 -3.15 -6.97 -1.76
C LYS A 176 -3.47 -7.78 -0.51
N GLY A 177 -4.42 -7.32 0.31
CA GLY A 177 -4.90 -8.04 1.48
C GLY A 177 -5.48 -9.40 1.13
N GLY A 178 -6.34 -9.47 0.11
CA GLY A 178 -6.96 -10.72 -0.33
C GLY A 178 -5.95 -11.77 -0.82
N ILE A 179 -4.91 -11.36 -1.55
CA ILE A 179 -3.83 -12.27 -1.98
C ILE A 179 -3.08 -12.81 -0.76
N ILE A 180 -2.67 -11.93 0.17
CA ILE A 180 -1.94 -12.34 1.38
C ILE A 180 -2.78 -13.29 2.25
N LEU A 181 -4.06 -12.97 2.48
CA LEU A 181 -4.96 -13.82 3.25
C LEU A 181 -5.14 -15.21 2.63
N ASN A 182 -5.20 -15.30 1.29
CA ASN A 182 -5.23 -16.58 0.60
C ASN A 182 -3.91 -17.35 0.75
N LEU A 183 -2.75 -16.69 0.65
CA LEU A 183 -1.44 -17.33 0.80
C LEU A 183 -1.26 -17.92 2.20
N ILE A 184 -1.43 -17.08 3.25
CA ILE A 184 -1.26 -17.55 4.63
C ILE A 184 -2.33 -18.57 5.06
N GLY A 185 -3.56 -18.44 4.60
CA GLY A 185 -4.62 -19.42 4.86
C GLY A 185 -4.38 -20.79 4.21
N ASN A 186 -3.48 -20.89 3.23
CA ASN A 186 -3.02 -22.13 2.64
C ASN A 186 -1.71 -22.67 3.28
N GLY A 187 -1.18 -22.02 4.32
CA GLY A 187 -0.02 -22.49 5.07
C GLY A 187 1.34 -22.08 4.49
N ILE A 188 1.36 -21.00 3.72
CA ILE A 188 2.59 -20.40 3.17
C ILE A 188 3.05 -19.25 4.08
#